data_8a176a5c28d611fda358667732697b49
#
_entry.id   8a176a5c28d611fda358667732697b49
#
_cell.length_a   1.000
_cell.length_b   1.000
_cell.length_c   1.000
_cell.angle_alpha   90.00
_cell.angle_beta   90.00
_cell.angle_gamma   90.00
#
_symmetry.space_group_name_H-M   'P 1'
#
loop_
_entity.id
_entity.type
_entity.pdbx_description
1 polymer ?
#
loop_
_entity_poly.entity_id
_entity_poly.type
_entity_poly.pdbx_seq_one_letter_code
_entity_poly.pdbx_strand_id
1 'polypeptide(L)'
;LSIDFCDLHCENPFFLSSSVVGSNYEMISKAFDMGWAGVVYKTITSFAHEEVSPRFATTPGTHHGFDGRLKKDYPGKIVIASIMGQNEDDWTFLARELTKAGIDALECNFSCPHMAYDGLGTDVGEDPALVDRYVRAIRRGSNLPLIAKMTANVTSVVPPAIAAVNAGADALAAINTIKSIVNVSGDTFSGEPCVSGKTAVGGYSGNAVHPIANRFVYDMAATPQLKNIPLSGTGGVENWQDALDFLLLGCTNIQITTAIMQYGYRIIDDLLSGLKHYLKIHHISNVRDIVGKALPQVVGADALDRETICYPKFNHKQCIGCGRCYISCYDGGHQAL
;
A
#
# COMPACT_ATOMS: atom_id res chain seq x y z
N LEU A 1 -17.84 -10.57 -0.96
CA LEU A 1 -16.43 -10.14 -1.01
C LEU A 1 -15.74 -10.20 0.35
N SER A 2 -16.42 -10.74 1.38
CA SER A 2 -15.85 -10.82 2.73
C SER A 2 -14.55 -11.63 2.75
N ILE A 3 -13.59 -11.16 3.53
CA ILE A 3 -12.27 -11.75 3.67
C ILE A 3 -11.75 -11.50 5.09
N ASP A 4 -10.85 -12.34 5.57
CA ASP A 4 -10.22 -12.13 6.86
C ASP A 4 -8.80 -11.61 6.68
N PHE A 5 -8.42 -10.65 7.51
CA PHE A 5 -7.07 -10.09 7.57
C PHE A 5 -6.64 -9.98 9.02
N CYS A 6 -5.58 -10.67 9.43
CA CYS A 6 -5.12 -10.77 10.83
C CYS A 6 -6.22 -11.17 11.80
N ASP A 7 -7.00 -12.18 11.46
CA ASP A 7 -8.18 -12.66 12.21
C ASP A 7 -9.32 -11.62 12.37
N LEU A 8 -9.19 -10.48 11.71
CA LEU A 8 -10.25 -9.48 11.63
C LEU A 8 -11.15 -9.78 10.43
N HIS A 9 -12.45 -9.90 10.67
CA HIS A 9 -13.42 -10.13 9.61
C HIS A 9 -13.76 -8.83 8.89
N CYS A 10 -13.42 -8.76 7.59
CA CYS A 10 -13.64 -7.60 6.73
C CYS A 10 -14.80 -7.90 5.74
N GLU A 11 -15.75 -7.00 5.62
CA GLU A 11 -16.87 -7.13 4.68
C GLU A 11 -16.44 -7.13 3.20
N ASN A 12 -15.28 -6.54 2.93
CA ASN A 12 -14.59 -6.54 1.64
C ASN A 12 -13.10 -6.23 1.87
N PRO A 13 -12.20 -6.41 0.88
CA PRO A 13 -10.76 -6.22 1.08
C PRO A 13 -10.29 -4.77 1.10
N PHE A 14 -11.15 -3.76 0.87
CA PHE A 14 -10.74 -2.39 0.62
C PHE A 14 -10.69 -1.50 1.86
N PHE A 15 -9.53 -0.93 2.12
CA PHE A 15 -9.26 -0.02 3.23
C PHE A 15 -8.71 1.32 2.73
N LEU A 16 -9.02 2.40 3.46
CA LEU A 16 -8.27 3.64 3.32
C LEU A 16 -6.86 3.42 3.83
N SER A 17 -5.85 3.80 3.04
CA SER A 17 -4.46 3.74 3.50
C SER A 17 -4.13 4.90 4.44
N SER A 18 -3.11 4.73 5.28
CA SER A 18 -2.61 5.76 6.18
C SER A 18 -2.13 7.00 5.44
N SER A 19 -3.01 7.98 5.32
CA SER A 19 -2.78 9.21 4.56
C SER A 19 -3.78 10.30 4.92
N VAL A 20 -3.77 11.40 4.16
CA VAL A 20 -4.69 12.53 4.33
C VAL A 20 -6.17 12.17 4.15
N VAL A 21 -6.49 11.10 3.41
CA VAL A 21 -7.87 10.67 3.17
C VAL A 21 -8.51 9.94 4.36
N GLY A 22 -7.73 9.60 5.39
CA GLY A 22 -8.19 8.92 6.61
C GLY A 22 -7.60 9.57 7.86
N SER A 23 -7.70 10.90 7.99
CA SER A 23 -7.03 11.67 9.04
C SER A 23 -7.96 12.18 10.15
N ASN A 24 -9.26 12.11 9.97
CA ASN A 24 -10.22 12.56 10.98
C ASN A 24 -11.53 11.77 10.91
N TYR A 25 -12.35 11.94 11.94
CA TYR A 25 -13.63 11.23 12.09
C TYR A 25 -14.57 11.49 10.90
N GLU A 26 -14.75 12.73 10.48
CA GLU A 26 -15.70 13.15 9.45
C GLU A 26 -15.35 12.54 8.08
N MET A 27 -14.08 12.45 7.75
CA MET A 27 -13.61 11.83 6.51
C MET A 27 -13.82 10.32 6.53
N ILE A 28 -13.49 9.68 7.64
CA ILE A 28 -13.55 8.22 7.77
C ILE A 28 -15.00 7.75 7.86
N SER A 29 -15.87 8.43 8.64
CA SER A 29 -17.29 8.09 8.72
C SER A 29 -17.95 8.17 7.34
N LYS A 30 -17.68 9.22 6.56
CA LYS A 30 -18.14 9.32 5.17
C LYS A 30 -17.69 8.13 4.30
N ALA A 31 -16.44 7.71 4.44
CA ALA A 31 -15.94 6.54 3.69
C ALA A 31 -16.65 5.24 4.14
N PHE A 32 -16.85 5.05 5.44
CA PHE A 32 -17.56 3.89 5.98
C PHE A 32 -19.01 3.83 5.52
N ASP A 33 -19.71 4.97 5.48
CA ASP A 33 -21.07 5.07 4.94
C ASP A 33 -21.15 4.70 3.46
N MET A 34 -20.06 4.90 2.70
CA MET A 34 -19.96 4.53 1.29
C MET A 34 -19.53 3.07 1.05
N GLY A 35 -19.21 2.29 2.10
CA GLY A 35 -18.93 0.85 1.97
C GLY A 35 -17.46 0.45 2.09
N TRP A 36 -16.55 1.34 2.47
CA TRP A 36 -15.18 0.97 2.83
C TRP A 36 -15.20 0.07 4.07
N ALA A 37 -14.46 -1.04 4.02
CA ALA A 37 -14.46 -2.02 5.12
C ALA A 37 -13.62 -1.57 6.32
N GLY A 38 -12.63 -0.73 6.09
CA GLY A 38 -11.76 -0.28 7.16
C GLY A 38 -10.90 0.92 6.77
N VAL A 39 -10.11 1.35 7.72
CA VAL A 39 -9.14 2.44 7.58
C VAL A 39 -7.85 2.10 8.28
N VAL A 40 -6.73 2.46 7.66
CA VAL A 40 -5.47 2.70 8.36
C VAL A 40 -5.40 4.19 8.63
N TYR A 41 -5.63 4.57 9.88
CA TYR A 41 -5.66 5.97 10.31
C TYR A 41 -4.33 6.67 10.02
N LYS A 42 -4.37 7.97 9.70
CA LYS A 42 -3.15 8.78 9.48
C LYS A 42 -2.15 8.56 10.60
N THR A 43 -0.88 8.40 10.24
CA THR A 43 0.20 8.10 11.20
C THR A 43 0.19 9.03 12.40
N ILE A 44 0.15 8.45 13.58
CA ILE A 44 0.18 9.09 14.89
C ILE A 44 1.61 9.02 15.41
N THR A 45 2.11 10.13 15.91
CA THR A 45 3.45 10.26 16.49
C THR A 45 3.36 10.76 17.91
N SER A 46 4.33 10.43 18.74
CA SER A 46 4.50 10.98 20.11
C SER A 46 5.20 12.35 20.12
N PHE A 47 5.71 12.79 18.97
CA PHE A 47 6.45 14.03 18.81
C PHE A 47 5.78 14.94 17.77
N ALA A 48 5.95 16.25 17.94
CA ALA A 48 5.55 17.22 16.94
C ALA A 48 6.54 17.19 15.77
N HIS A 49 6.03 16.98 14.56
CA HIS A 49 6.81 17.15 13.34
C HIS A 49 6.23 18.34 12.55
N GLU A 50 7.11 19.12 11.97
CA GLU A 50 6.71 20.20 11.07
C GLU A 50 6.34 19.59 9.72
N GLU A 51 5.07 19.73 9.35
CA GLU A 51 4.61 19.32 8.02
C GLU A 51 5.00 20.41 7.02
N VAL A 52 5.87 20.06 6.08
CA VAL A 52 6.44 21.02 5.10
C VAL A 52 5.45 21.39 3.98
N SER A 53 4.21 20.91 4.05
CA SER A 53 3.24 21.18 3.00
C SER A 53 2.50 22.50 3.22
N PRO A 54 2.62 23.48 2.31
CA PRO A 54 1.88 24.74 2.41
C PRO A 54 0.36 24.59 2.18
N ARG A 55 -0.11 23.39 1.82
CA ARG A 55 -1.52 23.10 1.54
C ARG A 55 -2.32 22.70 2.77
N PHE A 56 -1.67 22.36 3.86
CA PHE A 56 -2.30 21.91 5.09
C PHE A 56 -1.86 22.77 6.26
N ALA A 57 -2.48 23.95 6.37
CA ALA A 57 -2.37 24.75 7.60
C ALA A 57 -3.15 24.02 8.70
N THR A 58 -2.47 23.55 9.73
CA THR A 58 -3.13 23.06 10.95
C THR A 58 -3.64 24.25 11.73
N THR A 59 -4.91 24.23 12.10
CA THR A 59 -5.44 25.20 13.06
C THR A 59 -4.80 24.91 14.42
N PRO A 60 -4.25 25.90 15.13
CA PRO A 60 -3.70 25.68 16.47
C PRO A 60 -4.74 25.01 17.37
N GLY A 61 -4.37 23.87 18.00
CA GLY A 61 -5.25 23.09 18.88
C GLY A 61 -5.94 21.89 18.25
N THR A 62 -5.81 21.63 16.95
CA THR A 62 -6.27 20.36 16.35
C THR A 62 -5.18 19.31 16.53
N HIS A 63 -5.26 18.57 17.61
CA HIS A 63 -4.49 17.32 17.75
C HIS A 63 -5.15 16.25 16.88
N HIS A 64 -4.44 15.68 15.91
CA HIS A 64 -4.87 14.49 15.19
C HIS A 64 -4.72 13.28 16.13
N GLY A 65 -5.65 13.16 17.07
CA GLY A 65 -5.73 12.04 17.99
C GLY A 65 -6.91 11.14 17.63
N PHE A 66 -6.72 9.82 17.73
CA PHE A 66 -7.84 8.89 17.69
C PHE A 66 -8.64 9.02 18.99
N ASP A 67 -9.91 9.37 18.92
CA ASP A 67 -10.78 9.63 20.06
C ASP A 67 -11.78 8.49 20.39
N GLY A 68 -11.70 7.38 19.69
CA GLY A 68 -12.55 6.19 19.90
C GLY A 68 -13.97 6.30 19.33
N ARG A 69 -14.43 7.45 18.84
CA ARG A 69 -15.79 7.62 18.29
C ARG A 69 -16.04 6.67 17.11
N LEU A 70 -15.06 6.46 16.23
CA LEU A 70 -15.20 5.56 15.09
C LEU A 70 -15.61 4.15 15.50
N LYS A 71 -15.01 3.59 16.53
CA LYS A 71 -15.35 2.24 17.00
C LYS A 71 -16.71 2.17 17.68
N LYS A 72 -17.15 3.28 18.30
CA LYS A 72 -18.48 3.38 18.91
C LYS A 72 -19.57 3.44 17.83
N ASP A 73 -19.38 4.27 16.82
CA ASP A 73 -20.43 4.55 15.83
C ASP A 73 -20.41 3.53 14.68
N TYR A 74 -19.26 2.89 14.41
CA TYR A 74 -19.04 1.90 13.37
C TYR A 74 -18.40 0.60 13.93
N PRO A 75 -19.08 -0.13 14.82
CA PRO A 75 -18.48 -1.29 15.51
C PRO A 75 -18.08 -2.45 14.57
N GLY A 76 -18.70 -2.54 13.39
CA GLY A 76 -18.39 -3.55 12.38
C GLY A 76 -17.25 -3.17 11.42
N LYS A 77 -16.75 -1.93 11.47
CA LYS A 77 -15.65 -1.46 10.62
C LYS A 77 -14.31 -1.61 11.32
N ILE A 78 -13.28 -1.87 10.53
CA ILE A 78 -11.91 -2.08 11.05
C ILE A 78 -11.16 -0.76 11.09
N VAL A 79 -10.59 -0.45 12.26
CA VAL A 79 -9.77 0.73 12.47
C VAL A 79 -8.37 0.31 12.90
N ILE A 80 -7.41 0.50 12.01
CA ILE A 80 -5.99 0.26 12.22
C ILE A 80 -5.32 1.60 12.49
N ALA A 81 -4.52 1.70 13.54
CA ALA A 81 -3.74 2.92 13.78
C ALA A 81 -2.33 2.78 13.19
N SER A 82 -1.97 3.66 12.27
CA SER A 82 -0.59 3.81 11.84
C SER A 82 0.19 4.59 12.88
N ILE A 83 1.35 4.09 13.28
CA ILE A 83 2.20 4.67 14.31
C ILE A 83 3.64 4.86 13.86
N MET A 84 4.30 5.87 14.43
CA MET A 84 5.73 6.11 14.24
C MET A 84 6.32 6.76 15.50
N GLY A 85 7.35 6.15 16.07
CA GLY A 85 8.11 6.63 17.21
C GLY A 85 9.55 6.95 16.84
N GLN A 86 10.24 7.76 17.65
CA GLN A 86 11.66 8.10 17.47
C GLN A 86 12.60 7.08 18.15
N ASN A 87 12.11 6.43 19.20
CA ASN A 87 12.86 5.49 20.03
C ASN A 87 11.94 4.41 20.57
N GLU A 88 12.48 3.38 21.19
CA GLU A 88 11.71 2.24 21.69
C GLU A 88 10.59 2.62 22.67
N ASP A 89 10.84 3.61 23.52
CA ASP A 89 9.84 4.05 24.51
C ASP A 89 8.64 4.70 23.84
N ASP A 90 8.88 5.51 22.80
CA ASP A 90 7.82 6.11 21.97
C ASP A 90 6.95 5.03 21.30
N TRP A 91 7.58 4.03 20.66
CA TRP A 91 6.86 2.94 20.02
C TRP A 91 6.03 2.14 21.03
N THR A 92 6.59 1.83 22.20
CA THR A 92 5.89 1.12 23.28
C THR A 92 4.75 1.94 23.82
N PHE A 93 4.95 3.24 24.04
CA PHE A 93 3.94 4.19 24.52
C PHE A 93 2.75 4.29 23.55
N LEU A 94 3.02 4.57 22.27
CA LEU A 94 1.98 4.68 21.25
C LEU A 94 1.16 3.40 21.15
N ALA A 95 1.81 2.24 21.09
CA ALA A 95 1.14 0.96 21.02
C ALA A 95 0.19 0.73 22.21
N ARG A 96 0.65 1.04 23.41
CA ARG A 96 -0.14 0.89 24.64
C ARG A 96 -1.34 1.82 24.68
N GLU A 97 -1.14 3.11 24.38
CA GLU A 97 -2.23 4.09 24.49
C GLU A 97 -3.30 3.88 23.42
N LEU A 98 -2.92 3.53 22.20
CA LEU A 98 -3.87 3.23 21.14
C LEU A 98 -4.62 1.92 21.36
N THR A 99 -3.98 0.91 21.97
CA THR A 99 -4.66 -0.32 22.41
C THR A 99 -5.76 0.01 23.43
N LYS A 100 -5.50 0.88 24.41
CA LYS A 100 -6.51 1.34 25.37
C LYS A 100 -7.63 2.13 24.70
N ALA A 101 -7.34 2.84 23.60
CA ALA A 101 -8.33 3.59 22.83
C ALA A 101 -9.28 2.71 22.02
N GLY A 102 -9.03 1.38 21.94
CA GLY A 102 -9.95 0.40 21.36
C GLY A 102 -9.86 0.24 19.86
N ILE A 103 -8.69 0.48 19.27
CA ILE A 103 -8.41 0.16 17.85
C ILE A 103 -8.34 -1.36 17.64
N ASP A 104 -8.47 -1.82 16.38
CA ASP A 104 -8.46 -3.25 16.06
C ASP A 104 -7.05 -3.79 15.77
N ALA A 105 -6.15 -2.96 15.22
CA ALA A 105 -4.77 -3.35 14.90
C ALA A 105 -3.83 -2.13 14.84
N LEU A 106 -2.54 -2.40 14.81
CA LEU A 106 -1.48 -1.41 14.65
C LEU A 106 -0.76 -1.59 13.30
N GLU A 107 -0.42 -0.50 12.62
CA GLU A 107 0.48 -0.51 11.46
C GLU A 107 1.75 0.28 11.77
N CYS A 108 2.92 -0.37 11.73
CA CYS A 108 4.20 0.30 11.91
C CYS A 108 4.58 1.06 10.64
N ASN A 109 4.74 2.37 10.72
CA ASN A 109 5.24 3.16 9.60
C ASN A 109 6.78 3.26 9.64
N PHE A 110 7.46 2.25 9.08
CA PHE A 110 8.92 2.21 8.93
C PHE A 110 9.41 2.86 7.63
N SER A 111 8.57 3.59 6.92
CA SER A 111 8.82 3.85 5.51
C SER A 111 8.48 5.28 5.05
N CYS A 112 8.29 6.22 5.99
CA CYS A 112 8.00 7.61 5.64
C CYS A 112 9.22 8.26 4.97
N PRO A 113 9.14 8.71 3.70
CA PRO A 113 10.28 9.31 3.00
C PRO A 113 10.54 10.77 3.38
N HIS A 114 9.65 11.38 4.16
CA HIS A 114 9.67 12.82 4.44
C HIS A 114 10.24 13.19 5.81
N MET A 115 10.90 12.26 6.50
CA MET A 115 11.47 12.58 7.82
C MET A 115 12.79 13.33 7.66
N ALA A 116 12.86 14.48 8.29
CA ALA A 116 14.05 15.36 8.30
C ALA A 116 15.14 14.90 9.30
N TYR A 117 14.95 13.76 9.96
CA TYR A 117 15.85 13.27 11.00
C TYR A 117 16.45 11.93 10.58
N ASP A 118 17.77 11.78 10.72
CA ASP A 118 18.48 10.53 10.50
C ASP A 118 17.95 9.43 11.43
N GLY A 119 17.83 8.22 10.92
CA GLY A 119 17.36 7.05 11.67
C GLY A 119 15.85 6.96 11.86
N LEU A 120 15.05 7.70 11.08
CA LEU A 120 13.59 7.62 11.08
C LEU A 120 13.02 7.35 9.69
N GLY A 121 11.79 6.87 9.65
CA GLY A 121 11.10 6.62 8.39
C GLY A 121 11.75 5.55 7.54
N THR A 122 12.15 5.88 6.30
CA THR A 122 12.76 4.92 5.36
C THR A 122 14.04 4.29 5.89
N ASP A 123 14.84 5.00 6.66
CA ASP A 123 16.09 4.48 7.21
C ASP A 123 15.83 3.27 8.13
N VAL A 124 14.71 3.29 8.87
CA VAL A 124 14.30 2.14 9.67
C VAL A 124 13.90 0.97 8.76
N GLY A 125 13.09 1.23 7.73
CA GLY A 125 12.57 0.17 6.84
C GLY A 125 13.64 -0.49 5.95
N GLU A 126 14.79 0.16 5.79
CA GLU A 126 15.95 -0.35 5.04
C GLU A 126 16.84 -1.26 5.89
N ASP A 127 16.81 -1.10 7.23
CA ASP A 127 17.67 -1.85 8.18
C ASP A 127 16.85 -2.93 8.93
N PRO A 128 17.08 -4.23 8.64
CA PRO A 128 16.45 -5.32 9.36
C PRO A 128 16.63 -5.31 10.88
N ALA A 129 17.77 -4.80 11.38
CA ALA A 129 18.03 -4.73 12.81
C ALA A 129 17.16 -3.67 13.50
N LEU A 130 16.99 -2.51 12.86
CA LEU A 130 16.08 -1.47 13.35
C LEU A 130 14.61 -1.92 13.29
N VAL A 131 14.21 -2.62 12.23
CA VAL A 131 12.87 -3.21 12.11
C VAL A 131 12.60 -4.20 13.25
N ASP A 132 13.50 -5.16 13.50
CA ASP A 132 13.39 -6.12 14.61
C ASP A 132 13.25 -5.39 15.95
N ARG A 133 14.13 -4.43 16.21
CA ARG A 133 14.17 -3.67 17.45
C ARG A 133 12.84 -2.94 17.73
N TYR A 134 12.30 -2.24 16.74
CA TYR A 134 11.08 -1.45 16.94
C TYR A 134 9.82 -2.31 16.96
N VAL A 135 9.74 -3.39 16.19
CA VAL A 135 8.64 -4.35 16.28
C VAL A 135 8.57 -4.96 17.69
N ARG A 136 9.70 -5.35 18.27
CA ARG A 136 9.75 -5.82 19.67
C ARG A 136 9.34 -4.73 20.67
N ALA A 137 9.69 -3.48 20.43
CA ALA A 137 9.27 -2.37 21.27
C ALA A 137 7.74 -2.20 21.26
N ILE A 138 7.12 -2.29 20.09
CA ILE A 138 5.66 -2.22 19.95
C ILE A 138 4.99 -3.39 20.65
N ARG A 139 5.53 -4.60 20.53
CA ARG A 139 5.01 -5.79 21.20
C ARG A 139 5.04 -5.69 22.73
N ARG A 140 5.98 -4.95 23.30
CA ARG A 140 5.95 -4.66 24.75
C ARG A 140 4.74 -3.79 25.17
N GLY A 141 4.18 -3.02 24.24
CA GLY A 141 3.05 -2.14 24.48
C GLY A 141 1.68 -2.71 24.11
N SER A 142 1.61 -3.71 23.22
CA SER A 142 0.34 -4.20 22.66
C SER A 142 0.40 -5.66 22.22
N ASN A 143 -0.74 -6.36 22.43
CA ASN A 143 -1.00 -7.70 21.89
C ASN A 143 -1.94 -7.68 20.67
N LEU A 144 -2.36 -6.50 20.20
CA LEU A 144 -3.19 -6.39 19.01
C LEU A 144 -2.44 -6.89 17.76
N PRO A 145 -3.15 -7.27 16.68
CA PRO A 145 -2.54 -7.55 15.41
C PRO A 145 -1.60 -6.40 14.98
N LEU A 146 -0.39 -6.75 14.56
CA LEU A 146 0.67 -5.82 14.23
C LEU A 146 1.10 -6.01 12.77
N ILE A 147 0.94 -4.97 11.98
CA ILE A 147 1.26 -4.93 10.56
C ILE A 147 2.55 -4.13 10.37
N ALA A 148 3.56 -4.71 9.74
CA ALA A 148 4.76 -3.98 9.38
C ALA A 148 4.65 -3.43 7.95
N LYS A 149 4.60 -2.11 7.81
CA LYS A 149 4.54 -1.45 6.49
C LYS A 149 5.92 -1.17 5.96
N MET A 150 6.23 -1.85 4.86
CA MET A 150 7.54 -1.89 4.24
C MET A 150 7.75 -0.74 3.26
N THR A 151 9.00 -0.29 3.14
CA THR A 151 9.43 0.68 2.13
C THR A 151 9.69 0.03 0.78
N ALA A 152 9.48 0.78 -0.30
CA ALA A 152 9.92 0.40 -1.65
C ALA A 152 11.31 0.97 -2.02
N ASN A 153 11.96 1.70 -1.10
CA ASN A 153 13.24 2.35 -1.37
C ASN A 153 14.42 1.41 -1.04
N VAL A 154 14.25 0.14 -1.34
CA VAL A 154 15.24 -0.94 -1.11
C VAL A 154 15.36 -1.83 -2.33
N THR A 155 16.49 -2.49 -2.50
CA THR A 155 16.66 -3.49 -3.55
C THR A 155 15.82 -4.73 -3.30
N SER A 156 15.75 -5.18 -2.04
CA SER A 156 14.95 -6.32 -1.59
C SER A 156 14.23 -5.99 -0.29
N VAL A 157 12.91 -6.23 -0.28
CA VAL A 157 12.08 -6.09 0.92
C VAL A 157 12.16 -7.32 1.84
N VAL A 158 12.67 -8.44 1.34
CA VAL A 158 12.62 -9.74 2.04
C VAL A 158 13.38 -9.74 3.37
N PRO A 159 14.62 -9.26 3.46
CA PRO A 159 15.33 -9.25 4.74
C PRO A 159 14.62 -8.45 5.86
N PRO A 160 14.20 -7.20 5.66
CA PRO A 160 13.46 -6.47 6.68
C PRO A 160 12.07 -7.07 6.96
N ALA A 161 11.39 -7.66 5.98
CA ALA A 161 10.12 -8.35 6.19
C ALA A 161 10.28 -9.59 7.09
N ILE A 162 11.29 -10.40 6.87
CA ILE A 162 11.63 -11.55 7.74
C ILE A 162 11.95 -11.06 9.16
N ALA A 163 12.73 -10.00 9.30
CA ALA A 163 13.05 -9.42 10.60
C ALA A 163 11.78 -8.97 11.35
N ALA A 164 10.86 -8.30 10.65
CA ALA A 164 9.58 -7.88 11.23
C ALA A 164 8.77 -9.06 11.77
N VAL A 165 8.62 -10.12 10.98
CA VAL A 165 7.86 -11.32 11.37
C VAL A 165 8.53 -12.04 12.54
N ASN A 166 9.85 -12.23 12.51
CA ASN A 166 10.60 -12.85 13.60
C ASN A 166 10.54 -12.03 14.90
N ALA A 167 10.37 -10.74 14.81
CA ALA A 167 10.20 -9.84 15.96
C ALA A 167 8.76 -9.82 16.50
N GLY A 168 7.80 -10.39 15.76
CA GLY A 168 6.43 -10.53 16.20
C GLY A 168 5.39 -9.75 15.38
N ALA A 169 5.68 -9.28 14.18
CA ALA A 169 4.65 -8.77 13.28
C ALA A 169 3.75 -9.93 12.80
N ASP A 170 2.44 -9.71 12.81
CA ASP A 170 1.44 -10.70 12.38
C ASP A 170 1.14 -10.60 10.89
N ALA A 171 1.39 -9.45 10.29
CA ALA A 171 1.17 -9.19 8.87
C ALA A 171 2.18 -8.20 8.30
N LEU A 172 2.25 -8.16 6.97
CA LEU A 172 3.09 -7.22 6.24
C LEU A 172 2.23 -6.37 5.30
N ALA A 173 2.61 -5.11 5.11
CA ALA A 173 2.01 -4.23 4.11
C ALA A 173 3.10 -3.67 3.17
N ALA A 174 2.85 -3.58 1.90
CA ALA A 174 3.71 -2.94 0.91
C ALA A 174 2.86 -2.38 -0.25
N ILE A 175 3.24 -1.22 -0.74
CA ILE A 175 4.45 -0.43 -0.46
C ILE A 175 4.09 0.95 0.11
N ASN A 176 5.03 1.63 0.77
CA ASN A 176 4.95 3.07 0.94
C ASN A 176 5.45 3.77 -0.35
N THR A 177 5.43 5.09 -0.38
CA THR A 177 5.83 5.90 -1.52
C THR A 177 7.31 5.75 -1.87
N ILE A 178 7.63 5.98 -3.15
CA ILE A 178 9.00 5.89 -3.69
C ILE A 178 9.63 7.29 -3.68
N LYS A 179 10.84 7.42 -3.14
CA LYS A 179 11.60 8.69 -3.15
C LYS A 179 11.80 9.15 -4.61
N SER A 180 11.37 10.38 -4.93
CA SER A 180 11.51 10.94 -6.27
C SER A 180 11.54 12.47 -6.31
N ILE A 181 11.92 13.00 -7.45
CA ILE A 181 11.67 14.36 -7.91
C ILE A 181 10.83 14.22 -9.17
N VAL A 182 9.61 14.76 -9.17
CA VAL A 182 8.64 14.50 -10.25
C VAL A 182 9.05 15.15 -11.56
N ASN A 183 9.50 16.40 -11.50
CA ASN A 183 9.90 17.18 -12.67
C ASN A 183 10.91 18.27 -12.31
N VAL A 184 11.61 18.80 -13.31
CA VAL A 184 12.49 19.98 -13.20
C VAL A 184 12.08 20.96 -14.29
N SER A 185 11.69 22.18 -13.87
CA SER A 185 11.33 23.25 -14.80
C SER A 185 12.58 23.81 -15.49
N GLY A 186 12.57 23.79 -16.82
CA GLY A 186 13.65 24.40 -17.62
C GLY A 186 13.67 25.91 -17.56
N ASP A 187 12.57 26.56 -17.20
CA ASP A 187 12.45 28.02 -17.13
C ASP A 187 12.94 28.58 -15.79
N THR A 188 12.64 27.87 -14.70
CA THR A 188 12.95 28.31 -13.32
C THR A 188 14.14 27.60 -12.72
N PHE A 189 14.64 26.55 -13.35
CA PHE A 189 15.70 25.64 -12.87
C PHE A 189 15.43 25.08 -11.48
N SER A 190 14.14 24.90 -11.14
CA SER A 190 13.69 24.33 -9.86
C SER A 190 12.96 23.02 -10.08
N GLY A 191 13.05 22.12 -9.09
CA GLY A 191 12.22 20.91 -9.09
C GLY A 191 10.75 21.23 -8.83
N GLU A 192 9.85 20.33 -9.24
CA GLU A 192 8.40 20.45 -9.07
C GLU A 192 7.85 19.26 -8.28
N PRO A 193 6.85 19.48 -7.40
CA PRO A 193 6.31 20.78 -6.98
C PRO A 193 7.33 21.58 -6.17
N CYS A 194 7.28 22.91 -6.26
CA CYS A 194 8.17 23.77 -5.52
C CYS A 194 7.42 24.66 -4.51
N VAL A 195 8.12 25.02 -3.44
CA VAL A 195 7.67 25.94 -2.38
C VAL A 195 8.73 27.02 -2.23
N SER A 196 8.36 28.27 -2.47
CA SER A 196 9.30 29.40 -2.43
C SER A 196 10.55 29.18 -3.27
N GLY A 197 10.37 28.64 -4.49
CA GLY A 197 11.45 28.39 -5.44
C GLY A 197 12.35 27.16 -5.12
N LYS A 198 12.00 26.37 -4.12
CA LYS A 198 12.75 25.17 -3.73
C LYS A 198 11.87 23.93 -3.74
N THR A 199 12.47 22.77 -4.00
CA THR A 199 11.85 21.46 -3.89
C THR A 199 12.65 20.55 -2.95
N ALA A 200 11.98 19.54 -2.43
CA ALA A 200 12.62 18.44 -1.71
C ALA A 200 12.33 17.12 -2.43
N VAL A 201 13.15 16.10 -2.19
CA VAL A 201 12.81 14.74 -2.58
C VAL A 201 11.52 14.34 -1.85
N GLY A 202 10.51 13.94 -2.61
CA GLY A 202 9.18 13.60 -2.10
C GLY A 202 8.82 12.14 -2.36
N GLY A 203 7.66 11.73 -1.82
CA GLY A 203 7.10 10.39 -2.06
C GLY A 203 6.27 10.37 -3.33
N TYR A 204 6.66 9.55 -4.31
CA TYR A 204 5.91 9.30 -5.53
C TYR A 204 4.92 8.16 -5.34
N SER A 205 3.68 8.37 -5.79
CA SER A 205 2.57 7.42 -5.68
C SER A 205 1.64 7.51 -6.89
N GLY A 206 0.55 6.75 -6.90
CA GLY A 206 -0.39 6.68 -8.02
C GLY A 206 -0.12 5.48 -8.92
N ASN A 207 -0.86 5.36 -10.03
CA ASN A 207 -0.87 4.15 -10.87
C ASN A 207 0.54 3.77 -11.39
N ALA A 208 1.39 4.73 -11.66
CA ALA A 208 2.75 4.48 -12.17
C ALA A 208 3.62 3.59 -11.24
N VAL A 209 3.32 3.53 -9.94
CA VAL A 209 4.06 2.66 -9.01
C VAL A 209 3.45 1.26 -8.88
N HIS A 210 2.29 0.98 -9.49
CA HIS A 210 1.59 -0.29 -9.34
C HIS A 210 2.43 -1.52 -9.75
N PRO A 211 3.14 -1.54 -10.89
CA PRO A 211 3.99 -2.67 -11.25
C PRO A 211 5.12 -2.92 -10.25
N ILE A 212 5.64 -1.84 -9.63
CA ILE A 212 6.67 -1.94 -8.61
C ILE A 212 6.08 -2.54 -7.33
N ALA A 213 4.88 -2.10 -6.93
CA ALA A 213 4.17 -2.63 -5.79
C ALA A 213 3.86 -4.13 -5.94
N ASN A 214 3.39 -4.55 -7.13
CA ASN A 214 3.16 -5.95 -7.48
C ASN A 214 4.42 -6.80 -7.27
N ARG A 215 5.58 -6.32 -7.73
CA ARG A 215 6.86 -7.01 -7.53
C ARG A 215 7.19 -7.17 -6.04
N PHE A 216 7.05 -6.14 -5.22
CA PHE A 216 7.35 -6.23 -3.78
C PHE A 216 6.38 -7.15 -3.04
N VAL A 217 5.10 -7.14 -3.39
CA VAL A 217 4.11 -8.09 -2.86
C VAL A 217 4.48 -9.52 -3.24
N TYR A 218 4.81 -9.76 -4.52
CA TYR A 218 5.25 -11.07 -4.99
C TYR A 218 6.49 -11.56 -4.24
N ASP A 219 7.51 -10.73 -4.08
CA ASP A 219 8.76 -11.10 -3.38
C ASP A 219 8.48 -11.60 -1.95
N MET A 220 7.57 -10.95 -1.23
CA MET A 220 7.16 -11.37 0.12
C MET A 220 6.33 -12.66 0.06
N ALA A 221 5.32 -12.72 -0.81
CA ALA A 221 4.42 -13.87 -0.92
C ALA A 221 5.14 -15.16 -1.38
N ALA A 222 6.13 -15.03 -2.25
CA ALA A 222 6.93 -16.15 -2.76
C ALA A 222 8.04 -16.62 -1.80
N THR A 223 8.32 -15.85 -0.73
CA THR A 223 9.37 -16.16 0.23
C THR A 223 8.90 -17.25 1.21
N PRO A 224 9.58 -18.42 1.30
CA PRO A 224 9.13 -19.53 2.15
C PRO A 224 9.02 -19.17 3.64
N GLN A 225 9.90 -18.32 4.15
CA GLN A 225 9.90 -17.86 5.55
C GLN A 225 8.69 -16.95 5.88
N LEU A 226 8.06 -16.36 4.87
CA LEU A 226 6.90 -15.49 5.00
C LEU A 226 5.59 -16.19 4.59
N LYS A 227 5.67 -17.51 4.31
CA LYS A 227 4.50 -18.30 3.95
C LYS A 227 3.43 -18.20 5.05
N ASN A 228 2.20 -17.96 4.64
CA ASN A 228 1.02 -17.79 5.48
C ASN A 228 0.99 -16.48 6.30
N ILE A 229 1.93 -15.57 6.11
CA ILE A 229 1.83 -14.22 6.68
C ILE A 229 0.82 -13.42 5.84
N PRO A 230 -0.26 -12.87 6.44
CA PRO A 230 -1.21 -12.02 5.73
C PRO A 230 -0.52 -10.80 5.09
N LEU A 231 -0.89 -10.49 3.85
CA LEU A 231 -0.33 -9.37 3.11
C LEU A 231 -1.40 -8.32 2.82
N SER A 232 -1.04 -7.05 3.02
CA SER A 232 -1.80 -5.88 2.61
C SER A 232 -1.10 -5.19 1.44
N GLY A 233 -1.75 -5.17 0.27
CA GLY A 233 -1.22 -4.52 -0.93
C GLY A 233 -1.59 -3.04 -0.96
N THR A 234 -0.62 -2.18 -1.24
CA THR A 234 -0.86 -0.75 -1.46
C THR A 234 0.11 -0.21 -2.50
N GLY A 235 -0.39 0.64 -3.38
CA GLY A 235 0.38 1.28 -4.45
C GLY A 235 -0.32 1.21 -5.80
N GLY A 236 -0.83 2.35 -6.24
CA GLY A 236 -1.32 2.57 -7.59
C GLY A 236 -2.65 1.94 -7.97
N VAL A 237 -3.44 1.46 -7.02
CA VAL A 237 -4.79 0.92 -7.30
C VAL A 237 -5.73 2.07 -7.68
N GLU A 238 -6.23 2.04 -8.91
CA GLU A 238 -7.18 3.02 -9.46
C GLU A 238 -8.48 2.38 -9.96
N ASN A 239 -8.48 1.08 -10.16
CA ASN A 239 -9.63 0.29 -10.61
C ASN A 239 -9.63 -1.11 -10.00
N TRP A 240 -10.69 -1.89 -10.26
CA TRP A 240 -10.82 -3.23 -9.71
C TRP A 240 -9.80 -4.24 -10.28
N GLN A 241 -9.26 -4.01 -11.49
CA GLN A 241 -8.23 -4.87 -12.08
C GLN A 241 -6.92 -4.74 -11.31
N ASP A 242 -6.51 -3.50 -10.96
CA ASP A 242 -5.32 -3.28 -10.14
C ASP A 242 -5.47 -3.95 -8.76
N ALA A 243 -6.67 -3.91 -8.20
CA ALA A 243 -6.95 -4.60 -6.93
C ALA A 243 -6.89 -6.12 -7.08
N LEU A 244 -7.35 -6.65 -8.22
CA LEU A 244 -7.29 -8.07 -8.54
C LEU A 244 -5.84 -8.57 -8.62
N ASP A 245 -4.91 -7.78 -9.16
CA ASP A 245 -3.50 -8.13 -9.21
C ASP A 245 -2.94 -8.44 -7.81
N PHE A 246 -3.21 -7.58 -6.83
CA PHE A 246 -2.79 -7.81 -5.45
C PHE A 246 -3.41 -9.07 -4.84
N LEU A 247 -4.70 -9.32 -5.07
CA LEU A 247 -5.36 -10.54 -4.59
C LEU A 247 -4.71 -11.78 -5.21
N LEU A 248 -4.50 -11.79 -6.52
CA LEU A 248 -3.87 -12.90 -7.24
C LEU A 248 -2.41 -13.13 -6.81
N LEU A 249 -1.71 -12.09 -6.33
CA LEU A 249 -0.36 -12.16 -5.78
C LEU A 249 -0.32 -12.45 -4.28
N GLY A 250 -1.48 -12.73 -3.64
CA GLY A 250 -1.51 -13.23 -2.27
C GLY A 250 -1.95 -12.24 -1.21
N CYS A 251 -2.32 -11.01 -1.56
CA CYS A 251 -2.87 -10.06 -0.59
C CYS A 251 -4.28 -10.46 -0.19
N THR A 252 -4.60 -10.26 1.10
CA THR A 252 -5.94 -10.40 1.66
C THR A 252 -6.55 -9.07 2.09
N ASN A 253 -5.78 -7.99 1.99
CA ASN A 253 -6.20 -6.62 2.23
C ASN A 253 -5.58 -5.67 1.20
N ILE A 254 -6.30 -4.62 0.82
CA ILE A 254 -5.86 -3.64 -0.17
C ILE A 254 -6.08 -2.25 0.39
N GLN A 255 -5.02 -1.47 0.47
CA GLN A 255 -5.05 -0.09 0.97
C GLN A 255 -4.96 0.90 -0.19
N ILE A 256 -5.81 1.92 -0.21
CA ILE A 256 -5.92 2.89 -1.31
C ILE A 256 -5.82 4.32 -0.77
N THR A 257 -5.09 5.17 -1.48
CA THR A 257 -4.95 6.62 -1.18
C THR A 257 -5.15 7.48 -2.42
N THR A 258 -4.23 7.42 -3.39
CA THR A 258 -4.14 8.39 -4.50
C THR A 258 -5.42 8.43 -5.33
N ALA A 259 -6.00 7.28 -5.64
CA ALA A 259 -7.26 7.21 -6.37
C ALA A 259 -8.42 7.87 -5.60
N ILE A 260 -8.42 7.78 -4.26
CA ILE A 260 -9.42 8.49 -3.45
C ILE A 260 -9.22 10.00 -3.54
N MET A 261 -7.97 10.48 -3.56
CA MET A 261 -7.69 11.92 -3.74
C MET A 261 -8.15 12.43 -5.10
N GLN A 262 -8.14 11.58 -6.14
CA GLN A 262 -8.51 11.93 -7.50
C GLN A 262 -10.03 11.80 -7.73
N TYR A 263 -10.65 10.72 -7.26
CA TYR A 263 -12.02 10.34 -7.62
C TYR A 263 -13.00 10.40 -6.43
N GLY A 264 -12.52 10.62 -5.21
CA GLY A 264 -13.31 10.60 -3.98
C GLY A 264 -13.58 9.18 -3.47
N TYR A 265 -14.19 9.10 -2.28
CA TYR A 265 -14.51 7.81 -1.64
C TYR A 265 -15.44 6.92 -2.46
N ARG A 266 -16.21 7.50 -3.38
CA ARG A 266 -17.15 6.77 -4.26
C ARG A 266 -16.48 5.77 -5.20
N ILE A 267 -15.15 5.82 -5.37
CA ILE A 267 -14.41 4.81 -6.15
C ILE A 267 -14.66 3.40 -5.62
N ILE A 268 -15.07 3.26 -4.37
CA ILE A 268 -15.43 1.97 -3.77
C ILE A 268 -16.54 1.25 -4.54
N ASP A 269 -17.50 1.98 -5.15
CA ASP A 269 -18.59 1.40 -5.92
C ASP A 269 -18.05 0.66 -7.16
N ASP A 270 -17.08 1.27 -7.86
CA ASP A 270 -16.43 0.67 -9.03
C ASP A 270 -15.60 -0.55 -8.64
N LEU A 271 -14.85 -0.45 -7.54
CA LEU A 271 -14.03 -1.54 -7.02
C LEU A 271 -14.88 -2.76 -6.63
N LEU A 272 -15.96 -2.52 -5.87
CA LEU A 272 -16.85 -3.58 -5.42
C LEU A 272 -17.64 -4.20 -6.58
N SER A 273 -18.18 -3.37 -7.47
CA SER A 273 -18.98 -3.86 -8.61
C SER A 273 -18.12 -4.63 -9.60
N GLY A 274 -16.92 -4.13 -9.90
CA GLY A 274 -15.98 -4.79 -10.81
C GLY A 274 -15.51 -6.16 -10.29
N LEU A 275 -15.10 -6.24 -9.02
CA LEU A 275 -14.73 -7.53 -8.41
C LEU A 275 -15.91 -8.50 -8.35
N LYS A 276 -17.11 -8.05 -7.99
CA LYS A 276 -18.31 -8.90 -8.01
C LYS A 276 -18.61 -9.42 -9.41
N HIS A 277 -18.49 -8.57 -10.42
CA HIS A 277 -18.67 -8.97 -11.81
C HIS A 277 -17.64 -10.02 -12.24
N TYR A 278 -16.35 -9.79 -11.94
CA TYR A 278 -15.27 -10.71 -12.21
C TYR A 278 -15.53 -12.10 -11.59
N LEU A 279 -15.82 -12.16 -10.29
CA LEU A 279 -16.11 -13.42 -9.61
C LEU A 279 -17.30 -14.15 -10.25
N LYS A 280 -18.35 -13.41 -10.64
CA LYS A 280 -19.54 -13.98 -11.29
C LYS A 280 -19.22 -14.62 -12.64
N ILE A 281 -18.50 -13.91 -13.53
CA ILE A 281 -18.19 -14.45 -14.88
C ILE A 281 -17.22 -15.63 -14.85
N HIS A 282 -16.37 -15.69 -13.81
CA HIS A 282 -15.43 -16.80 -13.60
C HIS A 282 -15.99 -17.92 -12.70
N HIS A 283 -17.28 -17.83 -12.31
CA HIS A 283 -17.94 -18.79 -11.43
C HIS A 283 -17.19 -19.05 -10.11
N ILE A 284 -16.63 -17.98 -9.52
CA ILE A 284 -15.90 -18.02 -8.27
C ILE A 284 -16.84 -17.58 -7.14
N SER A 285 -16.93 -18.40 -6.09
CA SER A 285 -17.88 -18.18 -5.00
C SER A 285 -17.43 -17.12 -3.99
N ASN A 286 -16.12 -17.03 -3.75
CA ASN A 286 -15.57 -16.12 -2.75
C ASN A 286 -14.25 -15.50 -3.24
N VAL A 287 -14.00 -14.26 -2.85
CA VAL A 287 -12.74 -13.56 -3.17
C VAL A 287 -11.52 -14.28 -2.55
N ARG A 288 -11.68 -14.99 -1.45
CA ARG A 288 -10.61 -15.82 -0.84
C ARG A 288 -10.10 -16.90 -1.79
N ASP A 289 -10.96 -17.40 -2.67
CA ASP A 289 -10.63 -18.49 -3.59
C ASP A 289 -9.63 -18.08 -4.66
N ILE A 290 -9.39 -16.77 -4.86
CA ILE A 290 -8.43 -16.27 -5.85
C ILE A 290 -7.12 -15.79 -5.25
N VAL A 291 -7.03 -15.68 -3.93
CA VAL A 291 -5.82 -15.19 -3.25
C VAL A 291 -4.63 -16.11 -3.58
N GLY A 292 -3.58 -15.50 -4.13
CA GLY A 292 -2.33 -16.18 -4.46
C GLY A 292 -2.36 -17.07 -5.70
N LYS A 293 -3.45 -17.10 -6.49
CA LYS A 293 -3.54 -17.98 -7.66
C LYS A 293 -2.52 -17.71 -8.76
N ALA A 294 -2.00 -16.48 -8.86
CA ALA A 294 -0.98 -16.14 -9.84
C ALA A 294 0.45 -16.53 -9.40
N LEU A 295 0.68 -16.74 -8.10
CA LEU A 295 2.03 -17.01 -7.57
C LEU A 295 2.78 -18.16 -8.30
N PRO A 296 2.15 -19.31 -8.58
CA PRO A 296 2.84 -20.40 -9.28
C PRO A 296 3.20 -20.09 -10.74
N GLN A 297 2.60 -19.05 -11.32
CA GLN A 297 2.84 -18.65 -12.71
C GLN A 297 3.97 -17.61 -12.85
N VAL A 298 4.42 -17.01 -11.73
CA VAL A 298 5.55 -16.10 -11.71
C VAL A 298 6.80 -16.89 -11.36
N VAL A 299 7.68 -17.06 -12.33
CA VAL A 299 8.88 -17.93 -12.24
C VAL A 299 10.13 -17.14 -12.58
N GLY A 300 11.30 -17.69 -12.27
CA GLY A 300 12.57 -17.14 -12.72
C GLY A 300 12.71 -17.15 -14.23
N ALA A 301 13.46 -16.22 -14.79
CA ALA A 301 13.66 -16.11 -16.24
C ALA A 301 14.27 -17.37 -16.88
N ASP A 302 15.00 -18.17 -16.11
CA ASP A 302 15.59 -19.46 -16.51
C ASP A 302 14.55 -20.57 -16.69
N ALA A 303 13.42 -20.46 -15.99
CA ALA A 303 12.30 -21.41 -16.08
C ALA A 303 11.29 -21.06 -17.18
N LEU A 304 11.46 -19.91 -17.88
CA LEU A 304 10.60 -19.56 -19.00
C LEU A 304 10.90 -20.40 -20.24
N ASP A 305 9.83 -20.87 -20.90
CA ASP A 305 9.94 -21.55 -22.20
C ASP A 305 10.48 -20.56 -23.25
N ARG A 306 11.64 -20.90 -23.82
CA ARG A 306 12.31 -20.13 -24.88
C ARG A 306 12.23 -20.78 -26.25
N GLU A 307 11.67 -22.00 -26.33
CA GLU A 307 11.52 -22.76 -27.58
C GLU A 307 10.22 -22.40 -28.30
N THR A 308 9.22 -21.92 -27.55
CA THR A 308 7.93 -21.52 -28.15
C THR A 308 8.02 -20.15 -28.80
N ILE A 309 7.87 -20.11 -30.11
CA ILE A 309 7.83 -18.86 -30.89
C ILE A 309 6.37 -18.49 -31.13
N CYS A 310 5.97 -17.33 -30.60
CA CYS A 310 4.65 -16.76 -30.81
C CYS A 310 4.67 -15.73 -31.94
N TYR A 311 3.82 -15.94 -32.94
CA TYR A 311 3.63 -14.97 -34.03
C TYR A 311 2.35 -14.16 -33.80
N PRO A 312 2.37 -12.85 -34.05
CA PRO A 312 1.18 -12.01 -33.95
C PRO A 312 0.15 -12.43 -35.01
N LYS A 313 -1.11 -12.50 -34.61
CA LYS A 313 -2.23 -12.81 -35.50
C LYS A 313 -3.01 -11.54 -35.82
N PHE A 314 -3.07 -11.17 -37.10
CA PHE A 314 -3.77 -9.99 -37.56
C PHE A 314 -5.18 -10.31 -38.05
N ASN A 315 -6.14 -9.47 -37.67
CA ASN A 315 -7.46 -9.48 -38.28
C ASN A 315 -7.45 -8.62 -39.54
N HIS A 316 -7.14 -9.22 -40.68
CA HIS A 316 -7.04 -8.50 -41.94
C HIS A 316 -8.34 -7.78 -42.37
N LYS A 317 -9.53 -8.22 -41.87
CA LYS A 317 -10.80 -7.56 -42.16
C LYS A 317 -10.96 -6.23 -41.42
N GLN A 318 -10.27 -6.07 -40.31
CA GLN A 318 -10.28 -4.84 -39.50
C GLN A 318 -9.03 -4.00 -39.70
N CYS A 319 -8.06 -4.51 -40.43
CA CYS A 319 -6.81 -3.82 -40.67
C CYS A 319 -7.00 -2.67 -41.67
N ILE A 320 -6.65 -1.45 -41.27
CA ILE A 320 -6.70 -0.23 -42.10
C ILE A 320 -5.41 0.04 -42.84
N GLY A 321 -4.39 -0.81 -42.74
CA GLY A 321 -3.11 -0.66 -43.43
C GLY A 321 -2.21 0.47 -42.90
N CYS A 322 -2.41 0.97 -41.68
CA CYS A 322 -1.66 2.14 -41.17
C CYS A 322 -0.18 1.90 -40.88
N GLY A 323 0.29 0.64 -40.91
CA GLY A 323 1.71 0.29 -40.74
C GLY A 323 2.26 0.43 -39.29
N ARG A 324 1.48 0.90 -38.33
CA ARG A 324 1.99 1.13 -36.95
C ARG A 324 2.56 -0.12 -36.29
N CYS A 325 1.91 -1.27 -36.48
CA CYS A 325 2.38 -2.55 -35.92
C CYS A 325 3.74 -2.95 -36.52
N TYR A 326 3.93 -2.76 -37.83
CA TYR A 326 5.21 -3.00 -38.51
C TYR A 326 6.31 -2.09 -37.96
N ILE A 327 6.06 -0.76 -37.94
CA ILE A 327 7.03 0.21 -37.44
C ILE A 327 7.42 -0.09 -35.99
N SER A 328 6.43 -0.33 -35.09
CA SER A 328 6.69 -0.67 -33.69
C SER A 328 7.50 -1.95 -33.53
N CYS A 329 7.22 -2.96 -34.36
CA CYS A 329 7.95 -4.22 -34.33
C CYS A 329 9.36 -4.09 -34.88
N TYR A 330 9.52 -3.39 -36.00
CA TYR A 330 10.81 -3.23 -36.66
C TYR A 330 11.73 -2.31 -35.87
N ASP A 331 11.25 -1.10 -35.52
CA ASP A 331 12.02 -0.10 -34.78
C ASP A 331 12.25 -0.53 -33.31
N GLY A 332 11.33 -1.32 -32.75
CA GLY A 332 11.48 -1.94 -31.42
C GLY A 332 12.47 -3.13 -31.38
N GLY A 333 13.08 -3.48 -32.52
CA GLY A 333 14.08 -4.54 -32.61
C GLY A 333 13.52 -5.97 -32.54
N HIS A 334 12.20 -6.14 -32.50
CA HIS A 334 11.57 -7.47 -32.46
C HIS A 334 11.60 -8.21 -33.79
N GLN A 335 11.43 -7.48 -34.90
CA GLN A 335 11.48 -7.96 -36.29
C GLN A 335 10.68 -9.27 -36.54
N ALA A 336 9.52 -9.38 -35.86
CA ALA A 336 8.65 -10.56 -35.91
C ALA A 336 7.46 -10.39 -36.87
N LEU A 337 7.42 -9.26 -37.64
CA LEU A 337 6.39 -8.91 -38.63
C LEU A 337 7.03 -8.67 -40.00
#